data_560fc89878ae8b63051403910b5e981a
#
_entry.id   560fc89878ae8b63051403910b5e981a
#
_cell.length_a   1.000
_cell.length_b   1.000
_cell.length_c   1.000
_cell.angle_alpha   90.00
_cell.angle_beta   90.00
_cell.angle_gamma   90.00
#
_symmetry.space_group_name_H-M   'P 1'
#
loop_
_entity.id
_entity.type
_entity.pdbx_description
1 polymer ?
#
loop_
_entity_poly.entity_id
_entity_poly.type
_entity_poly.pdbx_seq_one_letter_code
_entity_poly.pdbx_strand_id
1 'polypeptide(L)'
;MKGSGLRGNDGPAAFKALLDKCGNDVEYRLQKLKNAHNIQLTEGKVAFLEEAAKLIATISSPIERDVYSSKVASELGVDKNAFKQQVSRVSRRGERAEEKKQARQIQLELSRRNDKINPEHFQKPRSSSAEEALLVYLLNNPDAYEE
;
A
#
# COMPACT_ATOMS: atom_id res chain seq x y z
N MET A 1 37.79 3.42 -21.51
CA MET A 1 36.46 3.95 -21.20
C MET A 1 35.44 3.34 -22.12
N LYS A 2 34.74 2.34 -21.70
CA LYS A 2 33.65 1.76 -22.47
C LYS A 2 32.35 2.15 -21.81
N GLY A 3 31.72 3.18 -22.33
CA GLY A 3 30.36 3.51 -21.98
C GLY A 3 29.45 2.38 -22.41
N SER A 4 28.89 1.64 -21.46
CA SER A 4 27.83 0.70 -21.69
C SER A 4 26.56 1.46 -22.05
N GLY A 5 26.50 1.88 -23.31
CA GLY A 5 25.27 2.35 -23.89
C GLY A 5 24.25 1.22 -23.87
N LEU A 6 23.24 1.34 -23.06
CA LEU A 6 22.03 0.52 -23.12
C LEU A 6 21.40 0.72 -24.50
N ARG A 7 21.76 -0.15 -25.44
CA ARG A 7 21.13 -0.20 -26.75
C ARG A 7 19.72 -0.76 -26.57
N GLY A 8 18.72 -0.05 -27.08
CA GLY A 8 17.31 -0.26 -26.90
C GLY A 8 16.73 -1.60 -27.38
N ASN A 9 17.56 -2.63 -27.55
CA ASN A 9 17.12 -3.96 -27.95
C ASN A 9 17.22 -5.01 -26.81
N ASP A 10 17.73 -4.63 -25.65
CA ASP A 10 17.89 -5.54 -24.52
C ASP A 10 16.69 -5.52 -23.56
N GLY A 11 15.67 -4.70 -23.84
CA GLY A 11 14.49 -4.52 -23.00
C GLY A 11 13.76 -5.83 -22.68
N PRO A 12 13.39 -6.69 -23.66
CA PRO A 12 12.68 -7.94 -23.38
C PRO A 12 13.55 -8.96 -22.64
N ALA A 13 14.84 -9.05 -22.96
CA ALA A 13 15.78 -9.96 -22.31
C ALA A 13 16.12 -9.53 -20.90
N ALA A 14 16.32 -8.21 -20.68
CA ALA A 14 16.54 -7.63 -19.37
C ALA A 14 15.30 -7.76 -18.47
N PHE A 15 14.10 -7.59 -19.04
CA PHE A 15 12.85 -7.79 -18.33
C PHE A 15 12.63 -9.25 -17.95
N LYS A 16 12.95 -10.20 -18.84
CA LYS A 16 12.88 -11.63 -18.56
C LYS A 16 13.88 -12.05 -17.48
N ALA A 17 15.11 -11.53 -17.52
CA ALA A 17 16.11 -11.75 -16.47
C ALA A 17 15.71 -11.13 -15.12
N LEU A 18 14.98 -10.02 -15.12
CA LEU A 18 14.39 -9.44 -13.91
C LEU A 18 13.26 -10.32 -13.36
N LEU A 19 12.40 -10.86 -14.21
CA LEU A 19 11.34 -11.80 -13.81
C LEU A 19 11.93 -13.11 -13.24
N ASP A 20 12.97 -13.66 -13.89
CA ASP A 20 13.67 -14.83 -13.39
C ASP A 20 14.39 -14.56 -12.06
N LYS A 21 14.95 -13.35 -11.89
CA LYS A 21 15.53 -12.91 -10.62
C LYS A 21 14.47 -12.74 -9.51
N CYS A 22 13.29 -12.24 -9.83
CA CYS A 22 12.21 -12.10 -8.85
C CYS A 22 11.73 -13.46 -8.33
N GLY A 23 11.57 -14.45 -9.21
CA GLY A 23 11.23 -15.82 -8.80
C GLY A 23 12.33 -16.46 -7.94
N ASN A 24 13.58 -16.34 -8.35
CA ASN A 24 14.73 -16.82 -7.58
C ASN A 24 14.92 -16.08 -6.25
N ASP A 25 14.54 -14.81 -6.17
CA ASP A 25 14.66 -14.03 -4.93
C ASP A 25 13.72 -14.55 -3.82
N VAL A 26 12.50 -14.91 -4.15
CA VAL A 26 11.55 -15.50 -3.18
C VAL A 26 12.06 -16.85 -2.70
N GLU A 27 12.51 -17.72 -3.60
CA GLU A 27 13.08 -19.02 -3.24
C GLU A 27 14.34 -18.89 -2.39
N TYR A 28 15.23 -17.99 -2.76
CA TYR A 28 16.43 -17.70 -1.98
C TYR A 28 16.09 -17.21 -0.57
N ARG A 29 15.13 -16.31 -0.43
CA ARG A 29 14.68 -15.82 0.89
C ARG A 29 14.03 -16.93 1.70
N LEU A 30 13.19 -17.76 1.11
CA LEU A 30 12.60 -18.92 1.78
C LEU A 30 13.69 -19.92 2.26
N GLN A 31 14.69 -20.18 1.42
CA GLN A 31 15.81 -21.03 1.81
C GLN A 31 16.65 -20.44 2.94
N LYS A 32 16.87 -19.13 2.91
CA LYS A 32 17.55 -18.39 3.99
C LYS A 32 16.77 -18.48 5.32
N LEU A 33 15.45 -18.28 5.27
CA LEU A 33 14.58 -18.44 6.42
C LEU A 33 14.62 -19.88 6.96
N LYS A 34 14.60 -20.87 6.06
CA LYS A 34 14.67 -22.28 6.41
C LYS A 34 15.96 -22.62 7.16
N ASN A 35 17.09 -22.03 6.74
CA ASN A 35 18.38 -22.22 7.39
C ASN A 35 18.48 -21.46 8.74
N ALA A 36 17.75 -20.37 8.90
CA ALA A 36 17.73 -19.57 10.14
C ALA A 36 16.91 -20.23 11.25
N HIS A 37 15.91 -21.00 10.90
CA HIS A 37 15.02 -21.68 11.84
C HIS A 37 15.33 -23.19 11.90
N ASN A 38 15.36 -23.75 13.13
CA ASN A 38 15.53 -25.19 13.29
C ASN A 38 14.20 -25.92 13.00
N ILE A 39 14.00 -26.32 11.72
CA ILE A 39 12.78 -27.00 11.29
C ILE A 39 12.59 -28.41 11.88
N GLN A 40 13.57 -28.93 12.59
CA GLN A 40 13.45 -30.21 13.29
C GLN A 40 12.59 -30.07 14.58
N LEU A 41 12.58 -28.87 15.16
CA LEU A 41 11.77 -28.57 16.32
C LEU A 41 10.41 -27.99 15.88
N THR A 42 9.34 -28.35 16.60
CA THR A 42 7.98 -27.85 16.31
C THR A 42 7.91 -26.34 16.38
N GLU A 43 8.56 -25.72 17.37
CA GLU A 43 8.63 -24.26 17.50
C GLU A 43 9.34 -23.60 16.32
N GLY A 44 10.45 -24.19 15.85
CA GLY A 44 11.17 -23.71 14.67
C GLY A 44 10.34 -23.82 13.39
N LYS A 45 9.55 -24.88 13.24
CA LYS A 45 8.60 -25.03 12.13
C LYS A 45 7.53 -23.94 12.15
N VAL A 46 6.94 -23.65 13.30
CA VAL A 46 5.91 -22.63 13.45
C VAL A 46 6.50 -21.25 13.12
N ALA A 47 7.64 -20.90 13.70
CA ALA A 47 8.33 -19.64 13.44
C ALA A 47 8.67 -19.47 11.95
N PHE A 48 9.20 -20.51 11.32
CA PHE A 48 9.46 -20.49 9.87
C PHE A 48 8.18 -20.28 9.06
N LEU A 49 7.09 -21.00 9.39
CA LEU A 49 5.81 -20.85 8.67
C LEU A 49 5.21 -19.46 8.80
N GLU A 50 5.35 -18.82 9.96
CA GLU A 50 4.88 -17.44 10.16
C GLU A 50 5.67 -16.43 9.31
N GLU A 51 7.00 -16.56 9.26
CA GLU A 51 7.85 -15.70 8.46
C GLU A 51 7.70 -15.97 6.95
N ALA A 52 7.61 -17.23 6.57
CA ALA A 52 7.33 -17.63 5.19
C ALA A 52 5.96 -17.11 4.72
N ALA A 53 4.93 -17.13 5.58
CA ALA A 53 3.63 -16.57 5.26
C ALA A 53 3.69 -15.06 5.03
N LYS A 54 4.48 -14.32 5.83
CA LYS A 54 4.71 -12.89 5.63
C LYS A 54 5.41 -12.61 4.30
N LEU A 55 6.44 -13.38 3.99
CA LEU A 55 7.18 -13.25 2.73
C LEU A 55 6.30 -13.54 1.52
N ILE A 56 5.56 -14.65 1.53
CA ILE A 56 4.65 -15.03 0.45
C ILE A 56 3.50 -14.03 0.29
N ALA A 57 3.02 -13.43 1.39
CA ALA A 57 1.99 -12.41 1.36
C ALA A 57 2.42 -11.12 0.61
N THR A 58 3.73 -10.84 0.49
CA THR A 58 4.24 -9.70 -0.29
C THR A 58 4.19 -9.91 -1.80
N ILE A 59 3.98 -11.14 -2.25
CA ILE A 59 3.90 -11.46 -3.68
C ILE A 59 2.58 -10.91 -4.24
N SER A 60 2.65 -10.11 -5.30
CA SER A 60 1.49 -9.49 -5.92
C SER A 60 0.60 -10.50 -6.66
N SER A 61 1.22 -11.51 -7.29
CA SER A 61 0.51 -12.53 -8.07
C SER A 61 -0.19 -13.55 -7.16
N PRO A 62 -1.52 -13.71 -7.25
CA PRO A 62 -2.24 -14.70 -6.46
C PRO A 62 -1.86 -16.15 -6.84
N ILE A 63 -1.52 -16.40 -8.09
CA ILE A 63 -1.12 -17.72 -8.58
C ILE A 63 0.24 -18.11 -7.99
N GLU A 64 1.20 -17.21 -8.02
CA GLU A 64 2.52 -17.44 -7.42
C GLU A 64 2.42 -17.66 -5.92
N ARG A 65 1.59 -16.86 -5.22
CA ARG A 65 1.30 -17.08 -3.79
C ARG A 65 0.78 -18.49 -3.53
N ASP A 66 -0.08 -18.99 -4.39
CA ASP A 66 -0.67 -20.33 -4.26
C ASP A 66 0.39 -21.43 -4.47
N VAL A 67 1.22 -21.28 -5.48
CA VAL A 67 2.31 -22.22 -5.81
C VAL A 67 3.33 -22.27 -4.66
N TYR A 68 3.83 -21.13 -4.21
CA TYR A 68 4.79 -21.07 -3.10
C TYR A 68 4.19 -21.58 -1.78
N SER A 69 2.94 -21.25 -1.50
CA SER A 69 2.25 -21.76 -0.32
C SER A 69 2.12 -23.27 -0.34
N SER A 70 1.76 -23.83 -1.49
CA SER A 70 1.66 -25.29 -1.68
C SER A 70 3.01 -26.00 -1.55
N LYS A 71 4.08 -25.39 -2.09
CA LYS A 71 5.45 -25.89 -1.98
C LYS A 71 5.91 -25.94 -0.53
N VAL A 72 5.81 -24.84 0.19
CA VAL A 72 6.21 -24.73 1.60
C VAL A 72 5.43 -25.69 2.50
N ALA A 73 4.09 -25.75 2.32
CA ALA A 73 3.26 -26.66 3.09
C ALA A 73 3.63 -28.15 2.85
N SER A 74 3.90 -28.52 1.60
CA SER A 74 4.32 -29.88 1.24
C SER A 74 5.68 -30.25 1.84
N GLU A 75 6.65 -29.34 1.81
CA GLU A 75 7.99 -29.58 2.36
C GLU A 75 7.97 -29.81 3.88
N LEU A 76 7.08 -29.17 4.60
CA LEU A 76 6.99 -29.26 6.06
C LEU A 76 5.94 -30.25 6.55
N GLY A 77 5.18 -30.86 5.64
CA GLY A 77 4.11 -31.78 5.99
C GLY A 77 2.93 -31.12 6.72
N VAL A 78 2.65 -29.85 6.40
CA VAL A 78 1.54 -29.07 6.96
C VAL A 78 0.36 -29.07 5.98
N ASP A 79 -0.86 -28.95 6.51
CA ASP A 79 -2.04 -28.82 5.67
C ASP A 79 -1.97 -27.56 4.79
N LYS A 80 -2.08 -27.76 3.47
CA LYS A 80 -2.00 -26.71 2.46
C LYS A 80 -3.07 -25.64 2.65
N ASN A 81 -4.28 -26.05 3.02
CA ASN A 81 -5.39 -25.13 3.19
C ASN A 81 -5.18 -24.22 4.42
N ALA A 82 -4.73 -24.80 5.53
CA ALA A 82 -4.41 -24.06 6.74
C ALA A 82 -3.33 -23.01 6.48
N PHE A 83 -2.27 -23.38 5.77
CA PHE A 83 -1.19 -22.46 5.43
C PHE A 83 -1.63 -21.35 4.45
N LYS A 84 -2.42 -21.69 3.42
CA LYS A 84 -3.01 -20.71 2.49
C LYS A 84 -3.91 -19.70 3.20
N GLN A 85 -4.72 -20.17 4.17
CA GLN A 85 -5.53 -19.28 4.99
C GLN A 85 -4.67 -18.32 5.81
N GLN A 86 -3.56 -18.79 6.37
CA GLN A 86 -2.62 -17.96 7.11
C GLN A 86 -2.00 -16.89 6.20
N VAL A 87 -1.52 -17.25 5.02
CA VAL A 87 -0.99 -16.30 4.01
C VAL A 87 -2.04 -15.25 3.64
N SER A 88 -3.29 -15.65 3.36
CA SER A 88 -4.38 -14.74 3.05
C SER A 88 -4.69 -13.78 4.20
N ARG A 89 -4.63 -14.26 5.43
CA ARG A 89 -4.85 -13.44 6.64
C ARG A 89 -3.76 -12.37 6.78
N VAL A 90 -2.51 -12.74 6.53
CA VAL A 90 -1.37 -11.82 6.60
C VAL A 90 -1.45 -10.78 5.47
N SER A 91 -1.78 -11.19 4.23
CA SER A 91 -1.97 -10.29 3.10
C SER A 91 -3.03 -9.22 3.39
N ARG A 92 -4.22 -9.64 3.83
CA ARG A 92 -5.31 -8.71 4.20
C ARG A 92 -4.94 -7.74 5.33
N ARG A 93 -4.12 -8.19 6.29
CA ARG A 93 -3.61 -7.31 7.34
C ARG A 93 -2.66 -6.25 6.78
N GLY A 94 -1.78 -6.65 5.87
CA GLY A 94 -0.87 -5.75 5.18
C GLY A 94 -1.62 -4.69 4.38
N GLU A 95 -2.57 -5.10 3.55
CA GLU A 95 -3.41 -4.21 2.75
C GLU A 95 -4.14 -3.17 3.60
N ARG A 96 -4.81 -3.61 4.68
CA ARG A 96 -5.50 -2.72 5.62
C ARG A 96 -4.56 -1.75 6.36
N ALA A 97 -3.33 -2.18 6.64
CA ALA A 97 -2.34 -1.32 7.28
C ALA A 97 -1.84 -0.23 6.32
N GLU A 98 -1.64 -0.57 5.06
CA GLU A 98 -1.26 0.40 4.02
C GLU A 98 -2.40 1.38 3.71
N GLU A 99 -3.65 0.91 3.60
CA GLU A 99 -4.83 1.76 3.44
C GLU A 99 -4.95 2.79 4.58
N LYS A 100 -4.75 2.34 5.83
CA LYS A 100 -4.76 3.23 7.00
C LYS A 100 -3.63 4.25 6.98
N LYS A 101 -2.43 3.86 6.53
CA LYS A 101 -1.31 4.81 6.38
C LYS A 101 -1.61 5.85 5.31
N GLN A 102 -2.11 5.43 4.15
CA GLN A 102 -2.48 6.33 3.06
C GLN A 102 -3.59 7.30 3.50
N ALA A 103 -4.63 6.80 4.16
CA ALA A 103 -5.70 7.64 4.69
C ALA A 103 -5.17 8.69 5.69
N ARG A 104 -4.27 8.30 6.60
CA ARG A 104 -3.62 9.23 7.53
C ARG A 104 -2.77 10.27 6.81
N GLN A 105 -2.05 9.86 5.79
CA GLN A 105 -1.19 10.76 5.01
C GLN A 105 -2.02 11.81 4.26
N ILE A 106 -3.10 11.38 3.62
CA ILE A 106 -4.07 12.27 2.96
C ILE A 106 -4.69 13.24 3.97
N GLN A 107 -5.07 12.75 5.14
CA GLN A 107 -5.66 13.61 6.18
C GLN A 107 -4.66 14.63 6.72
N LEU A 108 -3.40 14.26 6.89
CA LEU A 108 -2.33 15.18 7.28
C LEU A 108 -2.05 16.23 6.19
N GLU A 109 -2.08 15.84 4.93
CA GLU A 109 -1.90 16.78 3.81
C GLU A 109 -3.07 17.76 3.70
N LEU A 110 -4.29 17.29 3.89
CA LEU A 110 -5.49 18.13 3.93
C LEU A 110 -5.46 19.12 5.12
N SER A 111 -5.03 18.65 6.29
CA SER A 111 -4.85 19.51 7.46
C SER A 111 -3.79 20.57 7.21
N ARG A 112 -2.67 20.22 6.62
CA ARG A 112 -1.61 21.18 6.25
C ARG A 112 -2.05 22.20 5.20
N ARG A 113 -2.98 21.82 4.31
CA ARG A 113 -3.60 22.77 3.36
C ARG A 113 -4.56 23.70 4.03
N ASN A 114 -5.32 23.22 5.00
CA ASN A 114 -6.23 24.04 5.78
C ASN A 114 -5.51 25.07 6.67
N ASP A 115 -4.33 24.74 7.20
CA ASP A 115 -3.50 25.69 7.96
C ASP A 115 -2.91 26.80 7.09
N LYS A 116 -2.89 26.65 5.76
CA LYS A 116 -2.51 27.72 4.81
C LYS A 116 -3.65 28.65 4.43
N ILE A 117 -4.88 28.37 4.83
CA ILE A 117 -5.97 29.34 4.77
C ILE A 117 -5.72 30.32 5.91
N ASN A 118 -5.11 31.44 5.55
CA ASN A 118 -4.74 32.51 6.48
C ASN A 118 -5.98 32.91 7.31
N PRO A 119 -6.02 32.65 8.62
CA PRO A 119 -7.17 33.01 9.46
C PRO A 119 -7.40 34.51 9.53
N GLU A 120 -6.41 35.32 9.13
CA GLU A 120 -6.56 36.78 9.06
C GLU A 120 -7.55 37.22 7.98
N HIS A 121 -7.79 36.42 6.93
CA HIS A 121 -8.83 36.70 5.95
C HIS A 121 -10.25 36.53 6.51
N PHE A 122 -10.41 35.67 7.51
CA PHE A 122 -11.68 35.50 8.21
C PHE A 122 -11.92 36.56 9.29
N GLN A 123 -10.90 37.31 9.69
CA GLN A 123 -11.02 38.36 10.70
C GLN A 123 -11.29 39.75 10.12
N LYS A 124 -11.51 39.90 8.82
CA LYS A 124 -12.04 41.16 8.25
C LYS A 124 -13.52 41.00 7.95
N PRO A 125 -14.40 41.25 8.93
CA PRO A 125 -15.85 41.13 8.77
C PRO A 125 -16.47 42.21 7.85
N ARG A 126 -15.64 43.07 7.27
CA ARG A 126 -16.12 44.19 6.44
C ARG A 126 -16.66 43.77 5.07
N SER A 127 -16.20 42.62 4.48
CA SER A 127 -16.73 42.21 3.19
C SER A 127 -17.94 41.29 3.34
N SER A 128 -17.93 40.38 4.31
CA SER A 128 -19.08 39.49 4.55
C SER A 128 -20.30 40.24 5.07
N SER A 129 -20.11 41.24 5.94
CA SER A 129 -21.23 42.07 6.45
C SER A 129 -21.84 42.96 5.37
N ALA A 130 -21.06 43.42 4.37
CA ALA A 130 -21.56 44.17 3.24
C ALA A 130 -22.39 43.30 2.29
N GLU A 131 -22.00 42.07 2.02
CA GLU A 131 -22.75 41.11 1.20
C GLU A 131 -24.05 40.68 1.91
N GLU A 132 -23.98 40.37 3.19
CA GLU A 132 -25.16 40.05 3.99
C GLU A 132 -26.13 41.23 4.10
N ALA A 133 -25.66 42.44 4.28
CA ALA A 133 -26.48 43.65 4.30
C ALA A 133 -27.16 43.89 2.95
N LEU A 134 -26.45 43.62 1.82
CA LEU A 134 -27.01 43.72 0.47
C LEU A 134 -28.10 42.67 0.25
N LEU A 135 -27.89 41.43 0.64
CA LEU A 135 -28.85 40.33 0.53
C LEU A 135 -30.12 40.63 1.37
N VAL A 136 -29.97 41.12 2.61
CA VAL A 136 -31.09 41.50 3.49
C VAL A 136 -31.86 42.68 2.90
N TYR A 137 -31.18 43.67 2.34
CA TYR A 137 -31.80 44.80 1.65
C TYR A 137 -32.63 44.36 0.45
N LEU A 138 -32.10 43.48 -0.40
CA LEU A 138 -32.78 42.93 -1.57
C LEU A 138 -33.99 42.06 -1.21
N LEU A 139 -33.92 41.30 -0.11
CA LEU A 139 -35.01 40.47 0.40
C LEU A 139 -36.17 41.31 0.98
N ASN A 140 -35.84 42.46 1.59
CA ASN A 140 -36.85 43.37 2.18
C ASN A 140 -37.43 44.38 1.18
N ASN A 141 -36.81 44.59 0.03
CA ASN A 141 -37.24 45.47 -1.03
C ASN A 141 -37.30 44.77 -2.37
N PRO A 142 -38.33 43.95 -2.64
CA PRO A 142 -38.47 43.25 -3.91
C PRO A 142 -38.63 44.18 -5.11
N ASP A 143 -39.08 45.43 -4.89
CA ASP A 143 -39.27 46.44 -5.93
C ASP A 143 -37.95 47.05 -6.45
N ALA A 144 -36.83 46.80 -5.79
CA ALA A 144 -35.50 47.23 -6.25
C ALA A 144 -34.97 46.48 -7.47
N TYR A 145 -35.68 45.46 -7.93
CA TYR A 145 -35.36 44.67 -9.12
C TYR A 145 -36.00 45.17 -10.42
N GLU A 146 -36.86 46.18 -10.37
CA GLU A 146 -37.63 46.64 -11.55
C GLU A 146 -37.06 47.92 -12.20
N GLU A 147 -35.74 48.16 -12.16
CA GLU A 147 -35.12 49.18 -13.04
C GLU A 147 -33.99 48.57 -13.88
#